data_6acc14b2dc0d01d687b19e9deb668d2c
#
_entry.id   6acc14b2dc0d01d687b19e9deb668d2c
#
_cell.length_a   1.000
_cell.length_b   1.000
_cell.length_c   1.000
_cell.angle_alpha   90.00
_cell.angle_beta   90.00
_cell.angle_gamma   90.00
#
_symmetry.space_group_name_H-M   'P 1'
#
loop_
_entity.id
_entity.type
_entity.pdbx_description
1 polymer ?
#
loop_
_entity_poly.entity_id
_entity_poly.type
_entity_poly.pdbx_seq_one_letter_code
_entity_poly.pdbx_strand_id
1 'polypeptide(L)'
;MCAGRAFRTEPSRQSSACTLKVLASMLLMLGLVDGVSGDTYHVWEKVEIALHAEKSYQNPYTDVEVWVDLAGPGFEKRCYGFWDGQSIFRVRVLATHPGNWHWCSGSNQSDSGLNSITGDFTAVAWSEAEKQENPCRRGMIKSSTNGRTFEYADGTAFFLLGDTWWPVPTFRYKWYDDEKPRPIGPEAGFKDYVGFRKKQGFNCIAMIAAFPNWANDGRPATLKMADGTVLRSAWQQAGTNSAKDMHDEDGNRAFLFPGKVPGYEDCFPDLDRINPAYFRNLDRKVDYLNAHGFVPFIEVARRDIGQAWKKYYQWPESYTRYIQYIWSRYQGNICLFSPIHLDTTSATIPPEEWNLAANKVIERYGRPPFGTLAGTNSNPSTLRNFGHTDKAKWLSFHQIGNRRTHDLYLYLAEIFNASPPVPGINGEPYYAGMLEAEGGTEKSALYCRSAMYGSVLSGGLGGHIYGAGGWQGGLWSGEVEDVSKTPIWEVIKWESADQMRHLRTFVLSEGRRYQDLVPNAGLLEPSRSGQEKSCIGWAYCARTNDRRLFLLYFEKDCPRATLSGTLCNGKYLARWFNPRAGDWIDAGVFAADGAGKIALPNFPDSSGMYETDWALKLTVKDGQ
;
A
#
# COMPACT_ATOMS: atom_id res chain seq x y z
N MET A 1 16.07 -18.06 -53.90
CA MET A 1 16.48 -16.80 -54.58
C MET A 1 15.64 -15.68 -53.98
N CYS A 2 16.29 -14.56 -53.64
CA CYS A 2 15.75 -13.30 -53.06
C CYS A 2 15.26 -13.41 -51.59
N ALA A 3 16.02 -13.15 -50.60
CA ALA A 3 16.64 -11.94 -50.06
C ALA A 3 15.58 -10.98 -49.48
N GLY A 4 15.27 -11.13 -48.17
CA GLY A 4 14.47 -10.23 -47.36
C GLY A 4 15.39 -9.29 -46.57
N ARG A 5 15.25 -8.00 -46.76
CA ARG A 5 15.96 -6.95 -46.03
C ARG A 5 15.34 -6.76 -44.63
N ALA A 6 16.18 -6.90 -43.61
CA ALA A 6 15.87 -6.48 -42.27
C ALA A 6 16.01 -4.95 -42.18
N PHE A 7 14.95 -4.27 -41.72
CA PHE A 7 15.01 -2.89 -41.29
C PHE A 7 15.52 -2.86 -39.83
N ARG A 8 16.73 -2.38 -39.64
CA ARG A 8 17.23 -1.92 -38.35
C ARG A 8 16.73 -0.49 -38.14
N THR A 9 15.89 -0.28 -37.15
CA THR A 9 15.63 1.06 -36.62
C THR A 9 16.67 1.35 -35.55
N GLU A 10 17.55 2.29 -35.84
CA GLU A 10 18.48 2.85 -34.84
C GLU A 10 17.68 3.72 -33.83
N PRO A 11 17.99 3.65 -32.51
CA PRO A 11 17.43 4.59 -31.57
C PRO A 11 18.14 5.94 -31.74
N SER A 12 17.37 7.00 -31.89
CA SER A 12 17.84 8.36 -32.02
C SER A 12 18.68 8.78 -30.79
N ARG A 13 19.95 9.04 -31.02
CA ARG A 13 20.88 9.65 -30.06
C ARG A 13 20.49 11.11 -29.81
N GLN A 14 19.80 11.40 -28.72
CA GLN A 14 19.63 12.75 -28.20
C GLN A 14 20.04 12.93 -26.73
N SER A 15 20.74 11.96 -26.14
CA SER A 15 21.17 12.05 -24.72
C SER A 15 22.56 12.69 -24.50
N SER A 16 23.27 13.09 -25.56
CA SER A 16 24.67 13.49 -25.42
C SER A 16 24.91 14.98 -25.08
N ALA A 17 23.91 15.85 -25.21
CA ALA A 17 24.14 17.29 -25.09
C ALA A 17 24.21 17.82 -23.63
N CYS A 18 23.49 17.18 -22.71
CA CYS A 18 23.48 17.63 -21.32
C CYS A 18 24.71 17.11 -20.53
N THR A 19 25.13 15.87 -20.79
CA THR A 19 26.30 15.26 -20.11
C THR A 19 27.62 15.91 -20.48
N LEU A 20 27.78 16.36 -21.74
CA LEU A 20 29.00 17.05 -22.16
C LEU A 20 29.13 18.49 -21.60
N LYS A 21 28.00 19.17 -21.33
CA LYS A 21 28.03 20.50 -20.72
C LYS A 21 28.40 20.46 -19.24
N VAL A 22 28.03 19.42 -18.51
CA VAL A 22 28.37 19.23 -17.08
C VAL A 22 29.87 18.97 -16.91
N LEU A 23 30.50 18.17 -17.76
CA LEU A 23 31.94 17.93 -17.73
C LEU A 23 32.79 19.16 -18.14
N ALA A 24 32.31 19.98 -19.05
CA ALA A 24 33.01 21.21 -19.46
C ALA A 24 32.95 22.32 -18.38
N SER A 25 31.89 22.34 -17.57
CA SER A 25 31.75 23.31 -16.46
C SER A 25 32.61 22.97 -15.23
N MET A 26 32.95 21.69 -15.04
CA MET A 26 33.80 21.26 -13.91
C MET A 26 35.30 21.59 -14.08
N LEU A 27 35.78 21.90 -15.29
CA LEU A 27 37.19 22.17 -15.54
C LEU A 27 37.56 23.65 -15.55
N LEU A 28 36.62 24.59 -15.36
CA LEU A 28 36.90 26.04 -15.47
C LEU A 28 36.57 26.87 -14.21
N MET A 29 36.30 26.25 -13.06
CA MET A 29 36.02 27.00 -11.82
C MET A 29 36.98 26.63 -10.68
N LEU A 30 38.27 27.00 -10.87
CA LEU A 30 39.21 27.30 -9.79
C LEU A 30 39.36 28.82 -9.69
N GLY A 31 38.30 29.47 -9.28
CA GLY A 31 38.31 30.89 -8.97
C GLY A 31 37.11 31.20 -8.07
N LEU A 32 37.43 31.61 -6.87
CA LEU A 32 36.56 32.16 -5.83
C LEU A 32 35.15 32.54 -6.34
N VAL A 33 34.14 31.72 -5.99
CA VAL A 33 32.74 32.08 -6.09
C VAL A 33 32.15 31.99 -4.70
N ASP A 34 31.78 33.13 -4.16
CA ASP A 34 30.86 33.23 -3.02
C ASP A 34 29.64 32.35 -3.32
N GLY A 35 29.43 31.35 -2.50
CA GLY A 35 28.39 30.34 -2.72
C GLY A 35 27.01 30.98 -2.73
N VAL A 36 26.31 30.86 -3.83
CA VAL A 36 24.86 30.91 -3.80
C VAL A 36 24.44 29.67 -2.96
N SER A 37 24.03 29.92 -1.73
CA SER A 37 23.50 28.90 -0.82
C SER A 37 22.23 28.35 -1.46
N GLY A 38 22.32 27.19 -2.11
CA GLY A 38 21.15 26.42 -2.50
C GLY A 38 20.38 26.03 -1.24
N ASP A 39 19.05 25.84 -1.37
CA ASP A 39 18.20 25.41 -0.26
C ASP A 39 18.74 24.13 0.38
N THR A 40 18.64 24.04 1.70
CA THR A 40 19.05 22.86 2.46
C THR A 40 17.83 22.06 2.86
N TYR A 41 17.84 20.77 2.50
CA TYR A 41 16.81 19.78 2.84
C TYR A 41 17.44 18.63 3.63
N HIS A 42 16.60 17.77 4.19
CA HIS A 42 17.08 16.50 4.73
C HIS A 42 16.98 15.37 3.69
N VAL A 43 17.76 14.32 3.88
CA VAL A 43 17.57 13.09 3.10
C VAL A 43 16.14 12.56 3.31
N TRP A 44 15.51 12.08 2.23
CA TRP A 44 14.13 11.60 2.22
C TRP A 44 13.07 12.68 2.52
N GLU A 45 13.45 13.93 2.53
CA GLU A 45 12.54 15.06 2.51
C GLU A 45 12.17 15.43 1.08
N LYS A 46 10.87 15.68 0.83
CA LYS A 46 10.36 16.02 -0.50
C LYS A 46 10.87 17.39 -0.96
N VAL A 47 11.57 17.41 -2.08
CA VAL A 47 11.92 18.62 -2.82
C VAL A 47 11.00 18.74 -4.02
N GLU A 48 10.34 19.89 -4.19
CA GLU A 48 9.42 20.15 -5.29
C GLU A 48 10.01 21.19 -6.25
N ILE A 49 10.19 20.80 -7.51
CA ILE A 49 10.69 21.64 -8.58
C ILE A 49 9.51 22.05 -9.45
N ALA A 50 9.25 23.36 -9.55
CA ALA A 50 8.21 23.91 -10.41
C ALA A 50 8.81 24.37 -11.74
N LEU A 51 8.20 23.96 -12.84
CA LEU A 51 8.52 24.36 -14.21
C LEU A 51 7.32 25.09 -14.80
N HIS A 52 7.55 26.17 -15.51
CA HIS A 52 6.51 27.02 -16.06
C HIS A 52 6.58 27.02 -17.58
N ALA A 53 5.63 26.36 -18.23
CA ALA A 53 5.53 26.37 -19.69
C ALA A 53 5.34 27.79 -20.22
N GLU A 54 6.08 28.17 -21.24
CA GLU A 54 5.92 29.42 -21.97
C GLU A 54 4.90 29.30 -23.10
N LYS A 55 4.68 28.06 -23.58
CA LYS A 55 3.69 27.75 -24.61
C LYS A 55 2.37 27.30 -24.02
N SER A 56 1.30 27.49 -24.78
CA SER A 56 -0.02 26.93 -24.47
C SER A 56 -0.19 25.58 -25.17
N TYR A 57 -0.78 24.63 -24.44
CA TYR A 57 -1.08 23.28 -24.94
C TYR A 57 -2.59 23.05 -24.89
N GLN A 58 -3.12 22.31 -25.85
CA GLN A 58 -4.56 22.01 -25.90
C GLN A 58 -4.99 21.18 -24.68
N ASN A 59 -4.19 20.20 -24.34
CA ASN A 59 -4.35 19.37 -23.15
C ASN A 59 -2.99 19.07 -22.52
N PRO A 60 -2.51 19.89 -21.59
CA PRO A 60 -1.18 19.69 -20.99
C PRO A 60 -0.97 18.31 -20.37
N TYR A 61 -2.05 17.69 -19.88
CA TYR A 61 -1.99 16.33 -19.30
C TYR A 61 -1.66 15.24 -20.33
N THR A 62 -2.12 15.39 -21.58
CA THR A 62 -1.89 14.39 -22.64
C THR A 62 -0.71 14.75 -23.54
N ASP A 63 -0.43 16.04 -23.70
CA ASP A 63 0.48 16.55 -24.74
C ASP A 63 1.91 16.72 -24.22
N VAL A 64 2.08 16.91 -22.89
CA VAL A 64 3.35 17.31 -22.31
C VAL A 64 3.84 16.30 -21.27
N GLU A 65 5.05 15.81 -21.48
CA GLU A 65 5.83 15.08 -20.47
C GLU A 65 6.99 15.97 -20.01
N VAL A 66 7.21 16.03 -18.70
CA VAL A 66 8.33 16.73 -18.10
C VAL A 66 9.12 15.79 -17.19
N TRP A 67 10.39 16.08 -17.02
CA TRP A 67 11.28 15.37 -16.10
C TRP A 67 12.40 16.28 -15.60
N VAL A 68 13.09 15.82 -14.60
CA VAL A 68 14.44 16.29 -14.27
C VAL A 68 15.39 15.10 -14.30
N ASP A 69 16.58 15.31 -14.84
CA ASP A 69 17.71 14.41 -14.65
C ASP A 69 18.39 14.85 -13.35
N LEU A 70 18.25 14.03 -12.31
CA LEU A 70 18.71 14.31 -10.95
C LEU A 70 20.00 13.54 -10.67
N ALA A 71 21.02 14.23 -10.22
CA ALA A 71 22.31 13.66 -9.84
C ALA A 71 22.73 14.10 -8.44
N GLY A 72 23.31 13.18 -7.67
CA GLY A 72 23.82 13.41 -6.32
C GLY A 72 24.63 12.22 -5.83
N PRO A 73 25.03 12.18 -4.54
CA PRO A 73 25.85 11.11 -4.01
C PRO A 73 25.21 9.73 -4.20
N GLY A 74 25.83 8.88 -5.06
CA GLY A 74 25.36 7.51 -5.35
C GLY A 74 24.04 7.42 -6.13
N PHE A 75 23.61 8.51 -6.77
CA PHE A 75 22.34 8.57 -7.48
C PHE A 75 22.44 9.38 -8.77
N GLU A 76 21.97 8.80 -9.87
CA GLU A 76 21.82 9.51 -11.15
C GLU A 76 20.64 8.88 -11.88
N LYS A 77 19.49 9.57 -11.92
CA LYS A 77 18.26 9.07 -12.55
C LYS A 77 17.39 10.20 -13.09
N ARG A 78 16.59 9.84 -14.08
CA ARG A 78 15.47 10.66 -14.54
C ARG A 78 14.28 10.51 -13.61
N CYS A 79 13.76 11.63 -13.14
CA CYS A 79 12.56 11.73 -12.32
C CYS A 79 11.49 12.44 -13.13
N TYR A 80 10.41 11.72 -13.49
CA TYR A 80 9.32 12.30 -14.26
C TYR A 80 8.43 13.17 -13.37
N GLY A 81 7.84 14.18 -14.00
CA GLY A 81 6.91 15.11 -13.35
C GLY A 81 5.47 14.93 -13.82
N PHE A 82 4.66 15.88 -13.44
CA PHE A 82 3.22 15.90 -13.72
C PHE A 82 2.73 17.34 -13.94
N TRP A 83 1.65 17.48 -14.70
CA TRP A 83 0.95 18.75 -14.85
C TRP A 83 0.14 19.07 -13.59
N ASP A 84 0.29 20.29 -13.05
CA ASP A 84 -0.38 20.75 -11.83
C ASP A 84 -1.36 21.92 -12.06
N GLY A 85 -1.76 22.12 -13.32
CA GLY A 85 -2.75 23.12 -13.72
C GLY A 85 -2.12 24.37 -14.37
N GLN A 86 -2.88 25.05 -15.19
CA GLN A 86 -2.43 26.20 -15.97
C GLN A 86 -1.15 25.86 -16.76
N SER A 87 -0.10 26.69 -16.65
CA SER A 87 1.22 26.48 -17.25
C SER A 87 2.19 25.72 -16.32
N ILE A 88 1.74 25.22 -15.16
CA ILE A 88 2.63 24.70 -14.10
C ILE A 88 2.78 23.20 -14.24
N PHE A 89 4.03 22.75 -14.30
CA PHE A 89 4.44 21.36 -14.16
C PHE A 89 5.33 21.22 -12.93
N ARG A 90 5.24 20.09 -12.24
CA ARG A 90 6.04 19.83 -11.05
C ARG A 90 6.78 18.52 -11.16
N VAL A 91 8.01 18.51 -10.63
CA VAL A 91 8.78 17.28 -10.42
C VAL A 91 9.12 17.19 -8.94
N ARG A 92 8.73 16.09 -8.30
CA ARG A 92 9.03 15.84 -6.89
C ARG A 92 10.17 14.86 -6.77
N VAL A 93 11.21 15.24 -6.03
CA VAL A 93 12.41 14.45 -5.88
C VAL A 93 12.79 14.27 -4.42
N LEU A 94 13.70 13.31 -4.17
CA LEU A 94 14.27 13.03 -2.85
C LEU A 94 15.79 12.96 -2.97
N ALA A 95 16.48 13.50 -1.99
CA ALA A 95 17.88 13.14 -1.76
C ALA A 95 17.94 11.81 -1.01
N THR A 96 18.67 10.82 -1.53
CA THR A 96 18.82 9.51 -0.89
C THR A 96 20.05 9.44 0.04
N HIS A 97 21.00 10.37 -0.10
CA HIS A 97 22.23 10.49 0.68
C HIS A 97 22.53 11.95 0.98
N PRO A 98 23.22 12.25 2.08
CA PRO A 98 23.69 13.61 2.36
C PRO A 98 24.71 14.08 1.31
N GLY A 99 24.72 15.37 1.01
CA GLY A 99 25.63 16.03 0.07
C GLY A 99 24.93 16.93 -0.91
N ASN A 100 25.64 17.35 -1.95
CA ASN A 100 25.13 18.27 -2.96
C ASN A 100 24.41 17.50 -4.07
N TRP A 101 23.29 18.03 -4.48
CA TRP A 101 22.40 17.51 -5.50
C TRP A 101 22.21 18.54 -6.59
N HIS A 102 22.23 18.08 -7.83
CA HIS A 102 22.03 18.89 -9.03
C HIS A 102 20.89 18.29 -9.88
N TRP A 103 20.12 19.15 -10.54
CA TRP A 103 19.07 18.71 -11.47
C TRP A 103 19.06 19.56 -12.73
N CYS A 104 18.65 18.94 -13.85
CA CYS A 104 18.43 19.59 -15.13
C CYS A 104 17.10 19.15 -15.72
N SER A 105 16.24 20.10 -16.09
CA SER A 105 14.91 19.81 -16.63
C SER A 105 14.91 19.43 -18.10
N GLY A 106 13.89 18.66 -18.50
CA GLY A 106 13.60 18.32 -19.89
C GLY A 106 12.12 18.05 -20.11
N SER A 107 11.71 18.10 -21.37
CA SER A 107 10.35 17.84 -21.81
C SER A 107 10.33 17.20 -23.20
N ASN A 108 9.24 16.49 -23.54
CA ASN A 108 8.96 16.06 -24.91
C ASN A 108 8.57 17.22 -25.84
N GLN A 109 8.43 18.43 -25.31
CA GLN A 109 8.06 19.64 -26.03
C GLN A 109 9.25 20.59 -26.17
N SER A 110 9.36 21.31 -27.29
CA SER A 110 10.34 22.39 -27.46
C SER A 110 9.82 23.67 -26.80
N ASP A 111 9.90 23.73 -25.47
CA ASP A 111 9.45 24.85 -24.63
C ASP A 111 10.58 25.27 -23.69
N SER A 112 10.99 26.54 -23.75
CA SER A 112 12.11 27.07 -22.95
C SER A 112 11.80 27.08 -21.46
N GLY A 113 10.55 27.23 -21.07
CA GLY A 113 10.11 27.15 -19.68
C GLY A 113 10.13 25.73 -19.10
N LEU A 114 10.36 24.70 -19.92
CA LEU A 114 10.38 23.30 -19.51
C LEU A 114 11.74 22.61 -19.71
N ASN A 115 12.62 23.15 -20.55
CA ASN A 115 13.86 22.49 -20.95
C ASN A 115 15.10 23.25 -20.48
N SER A 116 16.11 22.48 -20.09
CA SER A 116 17.47 22.98 -19.76
C SER A 116 17.49 23.97 -18.59
N ILE A 117 16.48 23.98 -17.74
CA ILE A 117 16.49 24.68 -16.46
C ILE A 117 17.27 23.83 -15.48
N THR A 118 18.17 24.43 -14.74
CA THR A 118 19.03 23.74 -13.78
C THR A 118 18.87 24.33 -12.38
N GLY A 119 19.17 23.55 -11.37
CA GLY A 119 19.24 23.99 -10.00
C GLY A 119 20.00 23.01 -9.13
N ASP A 120 20.35 23.48 -7.95
CA ASP A 120 21.12 22.75 -6.95
C ASP A 120 20.44 22.83 -5.59
N PHE A 121 20.66 21.82 -4.76
CA PHE A 121 20.31 21.86 -3.35
C PHE A 121 21.27 20.96 -2.55
N THR A 122 21.33 21.20 -1.24
CA THR A 122 22.14 20.39 -0.33
C THR A 122 21.22 19.53 0.55
N ALA A 123 21.58 18.27 0.77
CA ALA A 123 20.89 17.39 1.69
C ALA A 123 21.74 17.06 2.91
N VAL A 124 21.12 17.04 4.09
CA VAL A 124 21.74 16.69 5.37
C VAL A 124 21.03 15.48 5.98
N ALA A 125 21.74 14.74 6.84
CA ALA A 125 21.17 13.57 7.49
C ALA A 125 20.22 13.98 8.63
N TRP A 126 19.16 13.19 8.86
CA TRP A 126 18.37 13.23 10.10
C TRP A 126 19.17 12.64 11.25
N SER A 127 19.02 13.19 12.44
CA SER A 127 19.47 12.56 13.68
C SER A 127 18.62 11.31 14.03
N GLU A 128 19.15 10.42 14.84
CA GLU A 128 18.38 9.24 15.28
C GLU A 128 17.16 9.62 16.16
N ALA A 129 17.25 10.71 16.93
CA ALA A 129 16.13 11.24 17.70
C ALA A 129 14.97 11.68 16.76
N GLU A 130 15.28 12.40 15.70
CA GLU A 130 14.30 12.83 14.71
C GLU A 130 13.68 11.63 13.95
N LYS A 131 14.47 10.61 13.62
CA LYS A 131 13.97 9.38 13.01
C LYS A 131 13.08 8.55 13.94
N GLN A 132 13.31 8.62 15.26
CA GLN A 132 12.44 7.99 16.26
C GLN A 132 11.12 8.74 16.39
N GLU A 133 11.14 10.07 16.35
CA GLU A 133 9.94 10.91 16.37
C GLU A 133 9.06 10.64 15.14
N ASN A 134 9.67 10.57 13.95
CA ASN A 134 8.98 10.29 12.70
C ASN A 134 9.72 9.21 11.90
N PRO A 135 9.23 7.95 11.90
CA PRO A 135 9.86 6.84 11.18
C PRO A 135 9.97 7.03 9.66
N CYS A 136 9.15 7.88 9.03
CA CYS A 136 9.28 8.18 7.60
C CYS A 136 10.61 8.86 7.25
N ARG A 137 11.27 9.52 8.22
CA ARG A 137 12.63 10.08 8.07
C ARG A 137 13.73 9.02 7.88
N ARG A 138 13.40 7.72 8.08
CA ARG A 138 14.28 6.57 7.78
C ARG A 138 14.34 6.23 6.30
N GLY A 139 13.50 6.84 5.50
CA GLY A 139 13.46 6.76 4.06
C GLY A 139 12.48 5.74 3.49
N MET A 140 12.61 5.52 2.18
CA MET A 140 11.68 4.70 1.41
C MET A 140 11.62 3.26 1.93
N ILE A 141 10.43 2.67 1.86
CA ILE A 141 10.24 1.25 2.20
C ILE A 141 10.87 0.38 1.10
N LYS A 142 11.63 -0.61 1.52
CA LYS A 142 12.25 -1.63 0.64
C LYS A 142 11.97 -3.04 1.17
N SER A 143 12.20 -4.04 0.34
CA SER A 143 12.21 -5.44 0.79
C SER A 143 13.41 -5.69 1.70
N SER A 144 13.22 -6.50 2.74
CA SER A 144 14.32 -7.00 3.60
C SER A 144 15.31 -7.84 2.80
N THR A 145 16.49 -8.08 3.36
CA THR A 145 17.56 -8.86 2.70
C THR A 145 17.11 -10.25 2.26
N ASN A 146 16.23 -10.90 3.03
CA ASN A 146 15.68 -12.22 2.65
C ASN A 146 14.43 -12.12 1.72
N GLY A 147 14.01 -10.92 1.37
CA GLY A 147 12.88 -10.66 0.47
C GLY A 147 11.49 -10.96 1.05
N ARG A 148 11.35 -11.27 2.35
CA ARG A 148 10.10 -11.75 2.94
C ARG A 148 9.31 -10.70 3.70
N THR A 149 9.96 -9.61 4.08
CA THR A 149 9.39 -8.53 4.90
C THR A 149 9.80 -7.17 4.35
N PHE A 150 9.41 -6.12 5.04
CA PHE A 150 9.78 -4.75 4.70
C PHE A 150 10.80 -4.17 5.68
N GLU A 151 11.59 -3.24 5.19
CA GLU A 151 12.51 -2.37 5.93
C GLU A 151 12.42 -0.94 5.40
N TYR A 152 12.76 0.03 6.23
CA TYR A 152 13.09 1.36 5.75
C TYR A 152 14.44 1.35 5.01
N ALA A 153 14.75 2.40 4.28
CA ALA A 153 16.00 2.53 3.53
C ALA A 153 17.25 2.35 4.40
N ASP A 154 17.20 2.76 5.68
CA ASP A 154 18.29 2.60 6.65
C ASP A 154 18.41 1.18 7.24
N GLY A 155 17.55 0.24 6.84
CA GLY A 155 17.56 -1.15 7.32
C GLY A 155 16.74 -1.39 8.59
N THR A 156 16.08 -0.38 9.14
CA THR A 156 15.15 -0.56 10.25
C THR A 156 13.93 -1.34 9.78
N ALA A 157 13.57 -2.39 10.50
CA ALA A 157 12.41 -3.23 10.15
C ALA A 157 11.11 -2.42 10.13
N PHE A 158 10.32 -2.63 9.08
CA PHE A 158 9.00 -2.05 8.92
C PHE A 158 7.94 -3.16 8.89
N PHE A 159 7.18 -3.30 9.96
CA PHE A 159 6.03 -4.19 10.00
C PHE A 159 4.78 -3.35 9.72
N LEU A 160 4.16 -3.57 8.56
CA LEU A 160 3.04 -2.79 8.10
C LEU A 160 1.79 -3.09 8.95
N LEU A 161 1.24 -2.07 9.60
CA LEU A 161 -0.09 -2.09 10.20
C LEU A 161 -0.94 -1.02 9.53
N GLY A 162 -1.74 -1.46 8.55
CA GLY A 162 -2.55 -0.56 7.74
C GLY A 162 -4.01 -0.52 8.14
N ASP A 163 -4.68 0.56 7.72
CA ASP A 163 -6.13 0.69 7.73
C ASP A 163 -6.64 1.10 6.35
N THR A 164 -7.80 0.60 5.97
CA THR A 164 -8.42 0.91 4.67
C THR A 164 -9.30 2.14 4.77
N TRP A 165 -8.84 3.24 4.18
CA TRP A 165 -9.57 4.50 4.07
C TRP A 165 -9.75 4.83 2.59
N TRP A 166 -10.48 3.99 1.87
CA TRP A 166 -10.57 4.09 0.42
C TRP A 166 -10.88 5.49 -0.09
N PRO A 167 -11.86 6.24 0.46
CA PRO A 167 -12.24 7.55 -0.02
C PRO A 167 -11.49 8.73 0.65
N VAL A 168 -10.24 8.54 1.09
CA VAL A 168 -9.40 9.64 1.65
C VAL A 168 -9.42 10.92 0.82
N PRO A 169 -9.36 10.86 -0.53
CA PRO A 169 -9.33 12.08 -1.34
C PRO A 169 -10.62 12.91 -1.27
N THR A 170 -11.70 12.35 -0.72
CA THR A 170 -13.04 12.96 -0.77
C THR A 170 -13.37 13.76 0.49
N PHE A 171 -14.45 14.53 0.43
CA PHE A 171 -15.04 15.29 1.54
C PHE A 171 -15.37 14.42 2.77
N ARG A 172 -15.45 13.10 2.63
CA ARG A 172 -15.70 12.16 3.74
C ARG A 172 -14.60 12.15 4.78
N TYR A 173 -13.38 12.47 4.36
CA TYR A 173 -12.23 12.69 5.23
C TYR A 173 -11.90 14.16 5.26
N LYS A 174 -12.83 14.95 5.83
CA LYS A 174 -12.80 16.40 5.83
C LYS A 174 -11.46 16.96 6.30
N TRP A 175 -10.90 17.85 5.50
CA TRP A 175 -9.71 18.62 5.86
C TRP A 175 -10.11 19.92 6.52
N TYR A 176 -9.45 20.25 7.61
CA TYR A 176 -9.51 21.58 8.23
C TYR A 176 -8.15 22.23 8.14
N ASP A 177 -8.09 23.50 7.72
CA ASP A 177 -6.84 24.25 7.59
C ASP A 177 -6.26 24.67 8.94
N ASP A 178 -7.08 24.68 9.99
CA ASP A 178 -6.62 24.94 11.34
C ASP A 178 -5.95 23.70 11.98
N GLU A 179 -5.19 23.93 13.05
CA GLU A 179 -4.56 22.88 13.84
C GLU A 179 -5.34 22.59 15.15
N LYS A 180 -6.60 23.01 15.24
CA LYS A 180 -7.45 22.76 16.40
C LYS A 180 -7.84 21.28 16.47
N PRO A 181 -7.41 20.53 17.49
CA PRO A 181 -7.83 19.14 17.63
C PRO A 181 -9.34 19.07 17.96
N ARG A 182 -10.02 18.11 17.34
CA ARG A 182 -11.43 17.84 17.55
C ARG A 182 -11.60 16.45 18.18
N PRO A 183 -12.52 16.29 19.13
CA PRO A 183 -12.85 14.97 19.64
C PRO A 183 -13.42 14.11 18.49
N ILE A 184 -13.13 12.80 18.53
CA ILE A 184 -13.69 11.87 17.54
C ILE A 184 -15.22 11.84 17.67
N GLY A 185 -15.88 12.40 16.68
CA GLY A 185 -17.32 12.61 16.57
C GLY A 185 -17.69 13.21 15.21
N PRO A 186 -18.91 13.71 15.02
CA PRO A 186 -19.40 14.27 13.73
C PRO A 186 -18.56 15.41 13.18
N GLU A 187 -17.86 16.16 14.05
CA GLU A 187 -17.01 17.30 13.66
C GLU A 187 -15.54 16.92 13.48
N ALA A 188 -15.19 15.65 13.67
CA ALA A 188 -13.82 15.20 13.47
C ALA A 188 -13.46 15.19 11.98
N GLY A 189 -12.20 15.52 11.68
CA GLY A 189 -11.68 15.52 10.33
C GLY A 189 -10.52 14.54 10.14
N PHE A 190 -9.92 14.61 8.97
CA PHE A 190 -8.82 13.74 8.57
C PHE A 190 -7.67 13.73 9.59
N LYS A 191 -7.24 14.93 10.05
CA LYS A 191 -6.15 15.08 11.02
C LYS A 191 -6.46 14.38 12.35
N ASP A 192 -7.70 14.49 12.83
CA ASP A 192 -8.16 13.89 14.08
C ASP A 192 -8.17 12.34 13.98
N TYR A 193 -8.64 11.80 12.84
CA TYR A 193 -8.64 10.36 12.57
C TYR A 193 -7.21 9.81 12.47
N VAL A 194 -6.29 10.51 11.81
CA VAL A 194 -4.87 10.13 11.76
C VAL A 194 -4.27 10.09 13.16
N GLY A 195 -4.50 11.13 13.97
CA GLY A 195 -4.04 11.17 15.35
C GLY A 195 -4.61 10.04 16.21
N PHE A 196 -5.85 9.64 15.98
CA PHE A 196 -6.49 8.53 16.67
C PHE A 196 -5.85 7.18 16.28
N ARG A 197 -5.67 6.91 14.99
CA ARG A 197 -5.01 5.68 14.51
C ARG A 197 -3.54 5.58 14.91
N LYS A 198 -2.83 6.72 14.99
CA LYS A 198 -1.46 6.75 15.51
C LYS A 198 -1.38 6.21 16.94
N LYS A 199 -2.32 6.59 17.82
CA LYS A 199 -2.41 6.08 19.19
C LYS A 199 -2.71 4.58 19.24
N GLN A 200 -3.41 4.04 18.25
CA GLN A 200 -3.68 2.60 18.10
C GLN A 200 -2.53 1.84 17.44
N GLY A 201 -1.42 2.50 17.10
CA GLY A 201 -0.21 1.87 16.57
C GLY A 201 -0.21 1.61 15.06
N PHE A 202 -1.18 2.14 14.31
CA PHE A 202 -1.18 2.08 12.84
C PHE A 202 -0.04 2.92 12.26
N ASN A 203 0.49 2.49 11.12
CA ASN A 203 1.58 3.15 10.41
C ASN A 203 1.39 3.19 8.89
N CYS A 204 0.24 2.74 8.38
CA CYS A 204 -0.09 2.76 6.97
C CYS A 204 -1.57 3.08 6.78
N ILE A 205 -1.90 3.85 5.74
CA ILE A 205 -3.27 4.09 5.27
C ILE A 205 -3.36 3.69 3.81
N ALA A 206 -4.21 2.70 3.52
CA ALA A 206 -4.53 2.29 2.16
C ALA A 206 -5.69 3.14 1.63
N MET A 207 -5.50 3.73 0.45
CA MET A 207 -6.46 4.63 -0.18
C MET A 207 -6.49 4.46 -1.69
N ILE A 208 -7.59 4.87 -2.33
CA ILE A 208 -7.71 4.97 -3.77
C ILE A 208 -7.57 6.43 -4.17
N ALA A 209 -6.60 6.76 -5.04
CA ALA A 209 -6.28 8.13 -5.43
C ALA A 209 -7.47 8.83 -6.10
N ALA A 210 -8.24 8.09 -6.90
CA ALA A 210 -9.48 8.58 -7.48
C ALA A 210 -10.45 7.46 -7.80
N PHE A 211 -11.74 7.76 -7.67
CA PHE A 211 -12.83 6.96 -8.22
C PHE A 211 -13.28 7.68 -9.49
N PRO A 212 -12.81 7.28 -10.69
CA PRO A 212 -12.94 8.07 -11.90
C PRO A 212 -14.32 8.07 -12.54
N ASN A 213 -15.24 7.22 -12.08
CA ASN A 213 -16.58 7.13 -12.61
C ASN A 213 -17.64 7.41 -11.54
N TRP A 214 -18.57 8.28 -11.85
CA TRP A 214 -19.70 8.66 -10.98
C TRP A 214 -21.00 8.40 -11.68
N ALA A 215 -21.97 7.81 -10.97
CA ALA A 215 -23.35 7.77 -11.43
C ALA A 215 -24.11 8.96 -10.88
N ASN A 216 -25.03 9.50 -11.69
CA ASN A 216 -25.96 10.51 -11.28
C ASN A 216 -27.13 9.91 -10.49
N ASP A 217 -27.89 10.75 -9.82
CA ASP A 217 -29.11 10.38 -9.12
C ASP A 217 -30.06 9.55 -9.98
N GLY A 218 -30.56 8.49 -9.39
CA GLY A 218 -31.53 7.60 -10.02
C GLY A 218 -31.00 6.72 -11.15
N ARG A 219 -29.72 6.79 -11.50
CA ARG A 219 -29.14 5.91 -12.52
C ARG A 219 -28.70 4.58 -11.90
N PRO A 220 -28.85 3.45 -12.64
CA PRO A 220 -28.46 2.14 -12.13
C PRO A 220 -26.94 2.03 -11.98
N ALA A 221 -26.49 1.23 -11.02
CA ALA A 221 -25.08 0.90 -10.80
C ALA A 221 -24.43 0.24 -12.00
N THR A 222 -25.21 -0.44 -12.80
CA THR A 222 -24.77 -1.18 -13.99
C THR A 222 -25.57 -0.71 -15.18
N LEU A 223 -24.88 -0.26 -16.22
CA LEU A 223 -25.46 0.21 -17.48
C LEU A 223 -25.16 -0.83 -18.56
N LYS A 224 -26.21 -1.30 -19.24
CA LYS A 224 -26.06 -2.18 -20.39
C LYS A 224 -26.18 -1.35 -21.67
N MET A 225 -25.08 -1.22 -22.39
CA MET A 225 -25.04 -0.48 -23.65
C MET A 225 -25.74 -1.26 -24.78
N ALA A 226 -26.14 -0.59 -25.85
CA ALA A 226 -26.82 -1.19 -27.00
C ALA A 226 -26.04 -2.34 -27.65
N ASP A 227 -24.72 -2.31 -27.62
CA ASP A 227 -23.82 -3.35 -28.13
C ASP A 227 -23.55 -4.49 -27.12
N GLY A 228 -24.27 -4.51 -26.00
CA GLY A 228 -24.12 -5.52 -24.95
C GLY A 228 -23.01 -5.25 -23.95
N THR A 229 -22.21 -4.19 -24.10
CA THR A 229 -21.18 -3.82 -23.11
C THR A 229 -21.86 -3.46 -21.80
N VAL A 230 -21.30 -3.98 -20.71
CA VAL A 230 -21.75 -3.65 -19.34
C VAL A 230 -20.76 -2.69 -18.73
N LEU A 231 -21.23 -1.48 -18.44
CA LEU A 231 -20.46 -0.46 -17.72
C LEU A 231 -20.90 -0.42 -16.27
N ARG A 232 -19.96 -0.22 -15.38
CA ARG A 232 -20.22 -0.17 -13.96
C ARG A 232 -19.70 1.13 -13.38
N SER A 233 -20.48 1.79 -12.53
CA SER A 233 -19.99 2.89 -11.72
C SER A 233 -19.33 2.36 -10.45
N ALA A 234 -18.27 3.03 -10.02
CA ALA A 234 -17.60 2.68 -8.76
C ALA A 234 -18.57 2.92 -7.59
N TRP A 235 -18.58 2.00 -6.63
CA TRP A 235 -19.29 2.11 -5.37
C TRP A 235 -20.81 2.24 -5.44
N GLN A 236 -21.39 2.24 -6.61
CA GLN A 236 -22.84 2.30 -6.70
C GLN A 236 -23.45 0.94 -6.41
N GLN A 237 -24.23 0.90 -5.35
CA GLN A 237 -25.19 -0.17 -5.07
C GLN A 237 -26.60 0.40 -5.12
N ALA A 238 -27.58 -0.48 -5.27
CA ALA A 238 -28.97 -0.06 -5.27
C ALA A 238 -29.28 0.78 -3.99
N GLY A 239 -29.79 1.98 -4.17
CA GLY A 239 -30.13 2.88 -3.09
C GLY A 239 -28.99 3.72 -2.51
N THR A 240 -27.73 3.56 -2.96
CA THR A 240 -26.63 4.38 -2.45
C THR A 240 -26.25 5.52 -3.40
N ASN A 241 -25.81 6.63 -2.83
CA ASN A 241 -25.31 7.79 -3.55
C ASN A 241 -23.78 7.91 -3.52
N SER A 242 -23.10 6.89 -3.00
CA SER A 242 -21.66 6.94 -2.75
C SER A 242 -20.81 7.27 -3.97
N ALA A 243 -21.23 6.82 -5.15
CA ALA A 243 -20.49 7.06 -6.38
C ALA A 243 -20.58 8.49 -6.88
N LYS A 244 -21.72 9.16 -6.72
CA LYS A 244 -21.92 10.54 -7.20
C LYS A 244 -21.20 11.57 -6.34
N ASP A 245 -20.93 11.25 -5.10
CA ASP A 245 -20.37 12.18 -4.12
C ASP A 245 -18.85 12.01 -3.96
N MET A 246 -18.17 11.59 -5.03
CA MET A 246 -16.71 11.40 -5.04
C MET A 246 -15.96 12.69 -5.39
N HIS A 247 -16.30 13.79 -4.75
CA HIS A 247 -15.60 15.07 -4.83
C HIS A 247 -14.81 15.36 -3.55
N ASP A 248 -13.86 16.27 -3.62
CA ASP A 248 -13.17 16.80 -2.44
C ASP A 248 -14.04 17.81 -1.68
N GLU A 249 -13.47 18.44 -0.65
CA GLU A 249 -14.15 19.43 0.19
C GLU A 249 -14.60 20.68 -0.56
N ASP A 250 -13.90 21.01 -1.67
CA ASP A 250 -14.18 22.17 -2.52
C ASP A 250 -15.08 21.84 -3.73
N GLY A 251 -15.58 20.61 -3.80
CA GLY A 251 -16.42 20.12 -4.91
C GLY A 251 -15.64 19.72 -6.17
N ASN A 252 -14.30 19.67 -6.12
CA ASN A 252 -13.51 19.20 -7.25
C ASN A 252 -13.65 17.69 -7.42
N ARG A 253 -13.75 17.24 -8.67
CA ARG A 253 -13.69 15.84 -9.08
C ARG A 253 -12.35 15.57 -9.75
N ALA A 254 -11.87 14.32 -9.70
CA ALA A 254 -10.56 13.95 -10.22
C ALA A 254 -10.41 14.13 -11.73
N PHE A 255 -11.51 14.01 -12.47
CA PHE A 255 -11.57 14.20 -13.92
C PHE A 255 -12.72 15.14 -14.32
N LEU A 256 -12.59 15.79 -15.47
CA LEU A 256 -13.56 16.77 -15.95
C LEU A 256 -14.69 16.11 -16.73
N PHE A 257 -15.83 16.80 -16.77
CA PHE A 257 -16.99 16.48 -17.58
C PHE A 257 -17.11 17.50 -18.74
N PRO A 258 -17.84 17.18 -19.83
CA PRO A 258 -18.47 15.89 -20.12
C PRO A 258 -17.43 14.81 -20.48
N GLY A 259 -17.81 13.54 -20.25
CA GLY A 259 -17.02 12.39 -20.67
C GLY A 259 -17.28 11.95 -22.12
N LYS A 260 -16.80 10.74 -22.48
CA LYS A 260 -16.88 10.20 -23.85
C LYS A 260 -17.82 9.00 -23.96
N VAL A 261 -18.53 8.61 -22.90
CA VAL A 261 -19.46 7.47 -22.94
C VAL A 261 -20.81 7.94 -23.50
N PRO A 262 -21.22 7.50 -24.71
CA PRO A 262 -22.42 8.03 -25.37
C PRO A 262 -23.69 7.86 -24.56
N GLY A 263 -24.42 8.96 -24.32
CA GLY A 263 -25.62 9.01 -23.50
C GLY A 263 -25.38 9.00 -21.98
N TYR A 264 -24.12 9.00 -21.55
CA TYR A 264 -23.70 8.99 -20.15
C TYR A 264 -22.51 9.92 -19.90
N GLU A 265 -22.36 10.95 -20.73
CA GLU A 265 -21.25 11.91 -20.68
C GLU A 265 -21.22 12.71 -19.37
N ASP A 266 -22.36 12.77 -18.69
CA ASP A 266 -22.53 13.42 -17.38
C ASP A 266 -22.33 12.47 -16.19
N CYS A 267 -22.18 11.15 -16.44
CA CYS A 267 -21.92 10.13 -15.43
C CYS A 267 -20.47 9.63 -15.43
N PHE A 268 -19.91 9.46 -16.61
CA PHE A 268 -18.54 9.02 -16.80
C PHE A 268 -17.71 10.21 -17.26
N PRO A 269 -16.71 10.66 -16.48
CA PRO A 269 -15.90 11.82 -16.84
C PRO A 269 -14.98 11.53 -18.03
N ASP A 270 -14.40 12.56 -18.60
CA ASP A 270 -13.34 12.45 -19.58
C ASP A 270 -12.02 12.07 -18.91
N LEU A 271 -11.63 10.81 -19.06
CA LEU A 271 -10.44 10.23 -18.41
C LEU A 271 -9.11 10.74 -19.02
N ASP A 272 -9.17 11.48 -20.13
CA ASP A 272 -8.03 12.20 -20.69
C ASP A 272 -8.00 13.68 -20.24
N ARG A 273 -8.90 14.11 -19.36
CA ARG A 273 -8.96 15.48 -18.81
C ARG A 273 -8.93 15.46 -17.29
N ILE A 274 -7.71 15.34 -16.76
CA ILE A 274 -7.48 15.31 -15.31
C ILE A 274 -7.72 16.69 -14.68
N ASN A 275 -8.12 16.72 -13.40
CA ASN A 275 -8.30 17.94 -12.62
C ASN A 275 -7.24 18.07 -11.53
N PRO A 276 -6.17 18.84 -11.72
CA PRO A 276 -5.13 19.01 -10.72
C PRO A 276 -5.59 19.56 -9.38
N ALA A 277 -6.69 20.33 -9.34
CA ALA A 277 -7.21 20.89 -8.08
C ALA A 277 -7.60 19.79 -7.08
N TYR A 278 -8.27 18.73 -7.54
CA TYR A 278 -8.58 17.56 -6.74
C TYR A 278 -7.33 16.90 -6.14
N PHE A 279 -6.30 16.75 -6.95
CA PHE A 279 -5.06 16.10 -6.50
C PHE A 279 -4.22 16.98 -5.57
N ARG A 280 -4.33 18.32 -5.65
CA ARG A 280 -3.74 19.20 -4.64
C ARG A 280 -4.36 19.01 -3.25
N ASN A 281 -5.66 18.72 -3.19
CA ASN A 281 -6.30 18.34 -1.93
C ASN A 281 -5.74 17.00 -1.41
N LEU A 282 -5.55 16.01 -2.27
CA LEU A 282 -4.94 14.74 -1.88
C LEU A 282 -3.47 14.91 -1.44
N ASP A 283 -2.70 15.79 -2.11
CA ASP A 283 -1.30 16.08 -1.75
C ASP A 283 -1.16 16.46 -0.28
N ARG A 284 -1.96 17.41 0.21
CA ARG A 284 -1.89 17.85 1.61
C ARG A 284 -2.21 16.73 2.61
N LYS A 285 -3.11 15.80 2.25
CA LYS A 285 -3.42 14.62 3.07
C LYS A 285 -2.28 13.61 3.09
N VAL A 286 -1.66 13.34 1.94
CA VAL A 286 -0.49 12.45 1.81
C VAL A 286 0.71 13.02 2.55
N ASP A 287 0.98 14.32 2.43
CA ASP A 287 2.04 15.00 3.14
C ASP A 287 1.84 14.96 4.65
N TYR A 288 0.60 15.18 5.10
CA TYR A 288 0.25 15.08 6.51
C TYR A 288 0.48 13.67 7.08
N LEU A 289 0.15 12.62 6.32
CA LEU A 289 0.43 11.25 6.71
C LEU A 289 1.93 11.02 6.92
N ASN A 290 2.78 11.44 5.96
CA ASN A 290 4.23 11.31 6.09
C ASN A 290 4.79 12.12 7.27
N ALA A 291 4.30 13.34 7.48
CA ALA A 291 4.70 14.18 8.62
C ALA A 291 4.35 13.53 9.98
N HIS A 292 3.36 12.64 10.02
CA HIS A 292 2.90 11.95 11.24
C HIS A 292 3.37 10.49 11.34
N GLY A 293 4.29 10.04 10.46
CA GLY A 293 4.91 8.72 10.51
C GLY A 293 4.09 7.62 9.86
N PHE A 294 3.10 7.97 9.03
CA PHE A 294 2.34 7.01 8.23
C PHE A 294 2.90 6.89 6.83
N VAL A 295 2.88 5.67 6.31
CA VAL A 295 3.19 5.34 4.92
C VAL A 295 1.88 5.22 4.15
N PRO A 296 1.50 6.16 3.28
CA PRO A 296 0.34 6.01 2.40
C PRO A 296 0.54 4.83 1.45
N PHE A 297 -0.47 3.98 1.30
CA PHE A 297 -0.53 3.00 0.25
C PHE A 297 -1.55 3.48 -0.79
N ILE A 298 -1.06 3.95 -1.94
CA ILE A 298 -1.84 4.69 -2.93
C ILE A 298 -2.17 3.76 -4.10
N GLU A 299 -3.42 3.34 -4.19
CA GLU A 299 -3.97 2.63 -5.32
C GLU A 299 -4.54 3.65 -6.31
N VAL A 300 -4.15 3.56 -7.60
CA VAL A 300 -4.46 4.66 -8.54
C VAL A 300 -5.94 4.77 -8.88
N ALA A 301 -6.63 3.63 -9.03
CA ALA A 301 -8.06 3.57 -9.34
C ALA A 301 -8.67 2.23 -8.90
N ARG A 302 -9.98 2.13 -8.95
CA ARG A 302 -10.73 0.90 -8.73
C ARG A 302 -11.17 0.27 -10.07
N ARG A 303 -11.23 -1.06 -10.08
CA ARG A 303 -11.52 -1.89 -11.27
C ARG A 303 -12.80 -1.55 -12.05
N ASP A 304 -13.79 -0.97 -11.40
CA ASP A 304 -15.13 -0.79 -11.97
C ASP A 304 -15.14 0.04 -13.25
N ILE A 305 -14.16 0.94 -13.39
CA ILE A 305 -14.03 1.81 -14.57
C ILE A 305 -13.46 1.09 -15.80
N GLY A 306 -12.90 -0.13 -15.65
CA GLY A 306 -12.10 -0.79 -16.67
C GLY A 306 -12.78 -0.93 -18.02
N GLN A 307 -14.05 -1.32 -18.04
CA GLN A 307 -14.81 -1.49 -19.30
C GLN A 307 -14.99 -0.17 -20.04
N ALA A 308 -15.35 0.91 -19.33
CA ALA A 308 -15.51 2.22 -19.94
C ALA A 308 -14.17 2.78 -20.42
N TRP A 309 -13.11 2.64 -19.64
CA TRP A 309 -11.77 3.08 -20.03
C TRP A 309 -11.26 2.38 -21.28
N LYS A 310 -11.35 1.04 -21.29
CA LYS A 310 -10.89 0.23 -22.44
C LYS A 310 -11.67 0.54 -23.71
N LYS A 311 -12.96 0.80 -23.61
CA LYS A 311 -13.83 0.97 -24.79
C LYS A 311 -13.80 2.35 -25.38
N TYR A 312 -13.74 3.41 -24.58
CA TYR A 312 -13.97 4.79 -25.02
C TYR A 312 -12.71 5.67 -24.98
N TYR A 313 -11.61 5.14 -24.47
CA TYR A 313 -10.33 5.83 -24.39
C TYR A 313 -9.23 4.99 -25.05
N GLN A 314 -8.11 5.61 -25.41
CA GLN A 314 -7.00 4.91 -26.05
C GLN A 314 -6.34 3.94 -25.05
N TRP A 315 -6.85 2.75 -24.97
CA TRP A 315 -6.31 1.68 -24.14
C TRP A 315 -5.10 0.98 -24.80
N PRO A 316 -4.03 0.65 -24.05
CA PRO A 316 -3.83 0.94 -22.61
C PRO A 316 -3.19 2.31 -22.34
N GLU A 317 -2.85 3.10 -23.36
CA GLU A 317 -2.04 4.33 -23.26
C GLU A 317 -2.64 5.38 -22.29
N SER A 318 -3.95 5.58 -22.34
CA SER A 318 -4.63 6.52 -21.45
C SER A 318 -4.51 6.11 -19.98
N TYR A 319 -4.67 4.81 -19.67
CA TYR A 319 -4.50 4.31 -18.31
C TYR A 319 -3.03 4.29 -17.87
N THR A 320 -2.10 3.94 -18.75
CA THR A 320 -0.65 4.03 -18.52
C THR A 320 -0.25 5.45 -18.11
N ARG A 321 -0.78 6.47 -18.82
CA ARG A 321 -0.57 7.88 -18.49
C ARG A 321 -1.11 8.23 -17.11
N TYR A 322 -2.29 7.72 -16.75
CA TYR A 322 -2.88 7.98 -15.45
C TYR A 322 -2.08 7.34 -14.31
N ILE A 323 -1.63 6.09 -14.46
CA ILE A 323 -0.71 5.47 -13.48
C ILE A 323 0.54 6.34 -13.32
N GLN A 324 1.16 6.73 -14.45
CA GLN A 324 2.37 7.57 -14.42
C GLN A 324 2.14 8.92 -13.74
N TYR A 325 1.00 9.57 -13.99
CA TYR A 325 0.64 10.82 -13.34
C TYR A 325 0.61 10.70 -11.82
N ILE A 326 -0.05 9.67 -11.30
CA ILE A 326 -0.13 9.42 -9.85
C ILE A 326 1.23 9.06 -9.28
N TRP A 327 1.96 8.16 -9.94
CA TRP A 327 3.28 7.74 -9.44
C TRP A 327 4.30 8.87 -9.44
N SER A 328 4.33 9.69 -10.48
CA SER A 328 5.18 10.89 -10.52
C SER A 328 4.79 11.92 -9.47
N ARG A 329 3.47 12.07 -9.21
CA ARG A 329 2.98 13.03 -8.22
C ARG A 329 3.40 12.67 -6.81
N TYR A 330 3.46 11.37 -6.48
CA TYR A 330 3.77 10.90 -5.12
C TYR A 330 5.13 10.23 -4.98
N GLN A 331 5.98 10.21 -6.00
CA GLN A 331 7.33 9.62 -5.93
C GLN A 331 8.25 10.30 -4.90
N GLY A 332 7.99 11.56 -4.54
CA GLY A 332 8.68 12.31 -3.49
C GLY A 332 8.11 12.08 -2.08
N ASN A 333 7.17 11.16 -1.89
CA ASN A 333 6.61 10.79 -0.60
C ASN A 333 7.06 9.38 -0.20
N ILE A 334 7.20 9.12 1.09
CA ILE A 334 7.45 7.77 1.60
C ILE A 334 6.12 6.99 1.51
N CYS A 335 5.92 6.24 0.45
CA CYS A 335 4.64 5.59 0.14
C CYS A 335 4.83 4.21 -0.52
N LEU A 336 3.72 3.50 -0.68
CA LEU A 336 3.58 2.30 -1.50
C LEU A 336 2.59 2.60 -2.63
N PHE A 337 2.78 1.93 -3.78
CA PHE A 337 1.91 2.09 -4.96
C PHE A 337 1.13 0.83 -5.30
N SER A 338 -0.03 1.03 -5.94
CA SER A 338 -0.73 0.00 -6.68
C SER A 338 -1.19 0.56 -8.03
N PRO A 339 -1.03 -0.19 -9.14
CA PRO A 339 -1.53 0.25 -10.44
C PRO A 339 -3.05 0.11 -10.56
N ILE A 340 -3.71 -0.65 -9.68
CA ILE A 340 -5.15 -0.88 -9.69
C ILE A 340 -5.62 -1.53 -8.38
N HIS A 341 -6.80 -1.20 -7.90
CA HIS A 341 -7.52 -1.94 -6.88
C HIS A 341 -8.38 -3.03 -7.54
N LEU A 342 -7.97 -4.29 -7.43
CA LEU A 342 -8.61 -5.44 -8.11
C LEU A 342 -9.10 -6.48 -7.09
N ASP A 343 -9.89 -6.07 -6.13
CA ASP A 343 -10.45 -6.89 -5.05
C ASP A 343 -11.40 -8.01 -5.53
N THR A 344 -11.81 -7.97 -6.79
CA THR A 344 -12.51 -9.05 -7.50
C THR A 344 -12.25 -8.96 -8.99
N THR A 345 -12.31 -10.10 -9.68
CA THR A 345 -12.20 -10.21 -11.15
C THR A 345 -13.56 -10.15 -11.84
N SER A 346 -14.66 -10.10 -11.10
CA SER A 346 -16.00 -9.96 -11.67
C SER A 346 -16.29 -8.51 -12.10
N ALA A 347 -17.04 -8.36 -13.21
CA ALA A 347 -17.53 -7.08 -13.71
C ALA A 347 -16.43 -6.03 -13.98
N THR A 348 -15.27 -6.48 -14.45
CA THR A 348 -14.14 -5.63 -14.87
C THR A 348 -13.51 -6.21 -16.14
N ILE A 349 -12.48 -5.55 -16.66
CA ILE A 349 -11.60 -6.14 -17.66
C ILE A 349 -10.67 -7.18 -17.01
N PRO A 350 -10.13 -8.15 -17.78
CA PRO A 350 -9.25 -9.18 -17.25
C PRO A 350 -7.99 -8.62 -16.58
N PRO A 351 -7.42 -9.32 -15.57
CA PRO A 351 -6.18 -8.90 -14.91
C PRO A 351 -5.00 -8.63 -15.87
N GLU A 352 -4.92 -9.39 -16.95
CA GLU A 352 -3.88 -9.26 -17.97
C GLU A 352 -3.88 -7.89 -18.66
N GLU A 353 -5.05 -7.30 -18.83
CA GLU A 353 -5.20 -5.96 -19.41
C GLU A 353 -4.67 -4.88 -18.46
N TRP A 354 -4.97 -4.99 -17.17
CA TRP A 354 -4.41 -4.11 -16.15
C TRP A 354 -2.89 -4.26 -16.06
N ASN A 355 -2.41 -5.51 -16.14
CA ASN A 355 -0.97 -5.82 -16.14
C ASN A 355 -0.27 -5.22 -17.37
N LEU A 356 -0.89 -5.27 -18.55
CA LEU A 356 -0.37 -4.65 -19.76
C LEU A 356 -0.13 -3.15 -19.55
N ALA A 357 -1.12 -2.42 -19.03
CA ALA A 357 -0.99 -0.99 -18.81
C ALA A 357 0.10 -0.66 -17.76
N ALA A 358 0.16 -1.41 -16.67
CA ALA A 358 1.16 -1.21 -15.61
C ALA A 358 2.58 -1.56 -16.07
N ASN A 359 2.75 -2.63 -16.87
CA ASN A 359 4.04 -3.00 -17.46
C ASN A 359 4.54 -1.93 -18.44
N LYS A 360 3.64 -1.30 -19.21
CA LYS A 360 3.99 -0.18 -20.11
C LYS A 360 4.55 1.03 -19.34
N VAL A 361 4.08 1.29 -18.13
CA VAL A 361 4.69 2.34 -17.27
C VAL A 361 6.16 2.03 -17.04
N ILE A 362 6.47 0.79 -16.65
CA ILE A 362 7.85 0.38 -16.39
C ILE A 362 8.71 0.38 -17.66
N GLU A 363 8.16 -0.03 -18.78
CA GLU A 363 8.86 -0.06 -20.06
C GLU A 363 9.19 1.35 -20.57
N ARG A 364 8.29 2.31 -20.38
CA ARG A 364 8.44 3.68 -20.88
C ARG A 364 9.21 4.59 -19.91
N TYR A 365 8.93 4.49 -18.62
CA TYR A 365 9.41 5.43 -17.62
C TYR A 365 10.39 4.82 -16.61
N GLY A 366 10.54 3.50 -16.62
CA GLY A 366 11.32 2.79 -15.62
C GLY A 366 10.53 2.57 -14.31
N ARG A 367 11.18 1.92 -13.35
CA ARG A 367 10.64 1.81 -11.99
C ARG A 367 10.71 3.17 -11.29
N PRO A 368 9.85 3.43 -10.29
CA PRO A 368 9.92 4.67 -9.50
C PRO A 368 11.35 4.95 -9.04
N PRO A 369 11.88 6.18 -9.26
CA PRO A 369 13.31 6.47 -9.17
C PRO A 369 13.89 6.25 -7.78
N PHE A 370 13.10 6.45 -6.73
CA PHE A 370 13.52 6.33 -5.33
C PHE A 370 13.22 4.96 -4.71
N GLY A 371 12.78 3.97 -5.52
CA GLY A 371 12.57 2.60 -5.08
C GLY A 371 11.22 2.32 -4.43
N THR A 372 10.22 3.19 -4.63
CA THR A 372 8.85 2.95 -4.14
C THR A 372 8.34 1.58 -4.58
N LEU A 373 7.95 0.76 -3.61
CA LEU A 373 7.43 -0.57 -3.86
C LEU A 373 6.00 -0.52 -4.38
N ALA A 374 5.64 -1.47 -5.24
CA ALA A 374 4.28 -1.61 -5.75
C ALA A 374 3.74 -3.03 -5.56
N GLY A 375 2.49 -3.10 -5.10
CA GLY A 375 1.69 -4.31 -4.99
C GLY A 375 0.25 -3.97 -5.31
N THR A 376 -0.66 -4.94 -5.32
CA THR A 376 -2.08 -4.65 -5.56
C THR A 376 -2.97 -5.55 -4.73
N ASN A 377 -4.05 -4.99 -4.19
CA ASN A 377 -5.14 -5.78 -3.64
C ASN A 377 -5.71 -6.66 -4.74
N SER A 378 -5.81 -7.96 -4.49
CA SER A 378 -6.26 -8.91 -5.50
C SER A 378 -6.84 -10.18 -4.88
N ASN A 379 -8.01 -10.58 -5.34
CA ASN A 379 -8.70 -11.81 -4.95
C ASN A 379 -8.55 -12.87 -6.07
N PRO A 380 -7.98 -14.07 -5.82
CA PRO A 380 -7.53 -14.56 -4.50
C PRO A 380 -6.18 -14.01 -4.08
N SER A 381 -5.29 -13.68 -5.00
CA SER A 381 -3.99 -13.09 -4.72
C SER A 381 -3.42 -12.39 -5.95
N THR A 382 -2.50 -11.45 -5.72
CA THR A 382 -1.71 -10.82 -6.79
C THR A 382 -0.93 -11.86 -7.60
N LEU A 383 -0.37 -12.88 -6.94
CA LEU A 383 0.40 -13.93 -7.61
C LEU A 383 -0.45 -14.71 -8.62
N ARG A 384 -1.68 -15.04 -8.26
CA ARG A 384 -2.59 -15.78 -9.14
C ARG A 384 -3.09 -14.95 -10.30
N ASN A 385 -3.40 -13.68 -10.08
CA ASN A 385 -4.02 -12.82 -11.11
C ASN A 385 -2.99 -12.15 -12.04
N PHE A 386 -1.82 -11.78 -11.54
CA PHE A 386 -0.82 -11.02 -12.30
C PHE A 386 0.47 -11.81 -12.56
N GLY A 387 0.63 -12.97 -11.92
CA GLY A 387 1.89 -13.70 -11.92
C GLY A 387 2.93 -13.09 -10.98
N HIS A 388 4.18 -13.50 -11.15
CA HIS A 388 5.29 -12.99 -10.35
C HIS A 388 6.02 -11.85 -11.08
N THR A 389 7.15 -11.41 -10.56
CA THR A 389 7.97 -10.29 -11.06
C THR A 389 8.47 -10.46 -12.50
N ASP A 390 8.48 -11.68 -13.03
CA ASP A 390 8.76 -12.00 -14.44
C ASP A 390 7.63 -11.55 -15.38
N LYS A 391 6.38 -11.63 -14.92
CA LYS A 391 5.17 -11.24 -15.68
C LYS A 391 4.69 -9.85 -15.33
N ALA A 392 4.74 -9.48 -14.06
CA ALA A 392 4.36 -8.18 -13.55
C ALA A 392 5.62 -7.36 -13.23
N LYS A 393 6.16 -6.65 -14.23
CA LYS A 393 7.42 -5.88 -14.10
C LYS A 393 7.37 -4.79 -13.04
N TRP A 394 6.18 -4.30 -12.72
CA TRP A 394 5.93 -3.30 -11.69
C TRP A 394 5.92 -3.87 -10.27
N LEU A 395 5.66 -5.18 -10.11
CA LEU A 395 5.45 -5.83 -8.83
C LEU A 395 6.71 -5.81 -7.96
N SER A 396 6.52 -5.53 -6.67
CA SER A 396 7.55 -5.57 -5.62
C SER A 396 7.11 -6.34 -4.39
N PHE A 397 5.80 -6.52 -4.19
CA PHE A 397 5.22 -7.35 -3.13
C PHE A 397 3.85 -7.87 -3.53
N HIS A 398 3.46 -9.00 -2.94
CA HIS A 398 2.16 -9.61 -3.20
C HIS A 398 1.15 -9.28 -2.11
N GLN A 399 -0.13 -9.33 -2.49
CA GLN A 399 -1.25 -9.24 -1.58
C GLN A 399 -2.26 -10.34 -1.85
N ILE A 400 -2.96 -10.71 -0.78
CA ILE A 400 -4.25 -11.38 -0.86
C ILE A 400 -5.32 -10.39 -0.41
N GLY A 401 -6.55 -10.57 -0.85
CA GLY A 401 -7.62 -9.66 -0.45
C GLY A 401 -9.02 -10.15 -0.75
N ASN A 402 -9.98 -9.44 -0.16
CA ASN A 402 -11.42 -9.61 -0.32
C ASN A 402 -11.94 -11.05 -0.12
N ARG A 403 -11.37 -11.78 0.82
CA ARG A 403 -11.85 -13.09 1.28
C ARG A 403 -11.97 -13.12 2.79
N ARG A 404 -12.85 -13.99 3.29
CA ARG A 404 -13.31 -13.98 4.69
C ARG A 404 -13.20 -15.34 5.38
N THR A 405 -12.50 -16.29 4.77
CA THR A 405 -12.39 -17.68 5.23
C THR A 405 -10.94 -18.14 5.31
N HIS A 406 -10.66 -19.20 6.06
CA HIS A 406 -9.33 -19.75 6.30
C HIS A 406 -8.57 -20.16 5.04
N ASP A 407 -9.25 -20.63 3.99
CA ASP A 407 -8.63 -21.08 2.75
C ASP A 407 -7.80 -19.98 2.07
N LEU A 408 -8.02 -18.73 2.46
CA LEU A 408 -7.25 -17.61 2.01
C LEU A 408 -5.76 -17.70 2.39
N TYR A 409 -5.45 -18.25 3.54
CA TYR A 409 -4.08 -18.32 4.06
C TYR A 409 -3.17 -19.26 3.27
N LEU A 410 -3.75 -20.20 2.52
CA LEU A 410 -3.02 -21.04 1.57
C LEU A 410 -2.34 -20.19 0.47
N TYR A 411 -2.99 -19.11 0.04
CA TYR A 411 -2.41 -18.17 -0.93
C TYR A 411 -1.25 -17.36 -0.35
N LEU A 412 -1.26 -17.06 0.95
CA LEU A 412 -0.10 -16.45 1.62
C LEU A 412 1.08 -17.41 1.70
N ALA A 413 0.83 -18.68 2.00
CA ALA A 413 1.86 -19.72 1.97
C ALA A 413 2.42 -19.91 0.55
N GLU A 414 1.57 -19.83 -0.48
CA GLU A 414 1.99 -19.87 -1.89
C GLU A 414 2.90 -18.68 -2.23
N ILE A 415 2.51 -17.47 -1.85
CA ILE A 415 3.32 -16.25 -2.01
C ILE A 415 4.65 -16.39 -1.27
N PHE A 416 4.64 -16.89 -0.03
CA PHE A 416 5.84 -17.09 0.75
C PHE A 416 6.83 -18.04 0.07
N ASN A 417 6.35 -19.08 -0.59
CA ASN A 417 7.19 -20.08 -1.29
C ASN A 417 7.53 -19.70 -2.74
N ALA A 418 6.99 -18.60 -3.25
CA ALA A 418 7.33 -18.11 -4.60
C ALA A 418 8.80 -17.66 -4.69
N SER A 419 9.38 -17.79 -5.89
CA SER A 419 10.78 -17.44 -6.17
C SER A 419 10.88 -16.54 -7.41
N PRO A 420 11.68 -15.45 -7.35
CA PRO A 420 12.45 -14.96 -6.19
C PRO A 420 11.54 -14.50 -5.04
N PRO A 421 11.99 -14.53 -3.77
CA PRO A 421 11.15 -14.09 -2.66
C PRO A 421 10.81 -12.61 -2.76
N VAL A 422 9.55 -12.30 -2.51
CA VAL A 422 9.06 -10.92 -2.32
C VAL A 422 8.12 -10.89 -1.12
N PRO A 423 7.96 -9.75 -0.43
CA PRO A 423 7.06 -9.65 0.72
C PRO A 423 5.62 -10.00 0.36
N GLY A 424 4.88 -10.58 1.32
CA GLY A 424 3.45 -10.84 1.23
C GLY A 424 2.71 -10.17 2.37
N ILE A 425 1.50 -9.66 2.09
CA ILE A 425 0.57 -9.10 3.09
C ILE A 425 -0.86 -9.56 2.82
N ASN A 426 -1.71 -9.48 3.84
CA ASN A 426 -3.16 -9.50 3.65
C ASN A 426 -3.64 -8.05 3.55
N GLY A 427 -4.00 -7.62 2.34
CA GLY A 427 -4.37 -6.24 2.04
C GLY A 427 -5.85 -5.92 2.24
N GLU A 428 -6.70 -6.95 2.30
CA GLU A 428 -8.15 -6.78 2.52
C GLU A 428 -8.74 -8.03 3.17
N PRO A 429 -8.56 -8.17 4.49
CA PRO A 429 -9.03 -9.32 5.25
C PRO A 429 -10.52 -9.24 5.57
N TYR A 430 -10.95 -10.02 6.55
CA TYR A 430 -12.23 -9.84 7.20
C TYR A 430 -12.32 -8.43 7.80
N TYR A 431 -13.36 -7.70 7.44
CA TYR A 431 -13.63 -6.37 7.98
C TYR A 431 -14.54 -6.43 9.21
N ALA A 432 -14.19 -5.64 10.24
CA ALA A 432 -15.06 -5.48 11.40
C ALA A 432 -16.42 -4.93 10.99
N GLY A 433 -17.47 -5.54 11.51
CA GLY A 433 -18.87 -5.17 11.20
C GLY A 433 -19.43 -5.79 9.92
N MET A 434 -18.72 -6.71 9.27
CA MET A 434 -19.29 -7.45 8.12
C MET A 434 -20.38 -8.41 8.55
N LEU A 435 -21.33 -8.65 7.62
CA LEU A 435 -22.52 -9.49 7.86
C LEU A 435 -22.22 -10.95 8.17
N GLU A 436 -21.07 -11.46 7.69
CA GLU A 436 -20.63 -12.84 7.95
C GLU A 436 -20.24 -13.07 9.41
N ALA A 437 -20.01 -11.99 10.18
CA ALA A 437 -19.84 -12.09 11.61
C ALA A 437 -21.21 -12.12 12.29
N GLU A 438 -21.64 -13.28 12.72
CA GLU A 438 -22.85 -13.40 13.52
C GLU A 438 -22.76 -12.55 14.79
N GLY A 439 -23.64 -11.54 14.89
CA GLY A 439 -23.98 -10.87 16.13
C GLY A 439 -23.10 -9.71 16.60
N GLY A 440 -22.72 -8.80 15.69
CA GLY A 440 -22.26 -7.46 16.06
C GLY A 440 -20.76 -7.31 16.29
N THR A 441 -20.34 -6.14 16.80
CA THR A 441 -18.96 -5.69 16.91
C THR A 441 -18.04 -6.58 17.76
N GLU A 442 -18.55 -7.18 18.84
CA GLU A 442 -17.75 -8.06 19.72
C GLU A 442 -17.32 -9.35 19.04
N LYS A 443 -18.25 -9.99 18.30
CA LYS A 443 -17.92 -11.19 17.53
C LYS A 443 -17.01 -10.88 16.35
N SER A 444 -17.16 -9.70 15.76
CA SER A 444 -16.27 -9.21 14.72
C SER A 444 -14.82 -9.10 15.18
N ALA A 445 -14.56 -8.75 16.43
CA ALA A 445 -13.21 -8.65 16.97
C ALA A 445 -12.47 -10.00 16.95
N LEU A 446 -13.14 -11.09 17.28
CA LEU A 446 -12.57 -12.45 17.17
C LEU A 446 -12.16 -12.78 15.73
N TYR A 447 -13.04 -12.52 14.75
CA TYR A 447 -12.76 -12.79 13.33
C TYR A 447 -11.60 -11.91 12.81
N CYS A 448 -11.56 -10.64 13.22
CA CYS A 448 -10.44 -9.74 12.89
C CYS A 448 -9.12 -10.26 13.46
N ARG A 449 -9.09 -10.74 14.72
CA ARG A 449 -7.88 -11.32 15.32
C ARG A 449 -7.44 -12.57 14.60
N SER A 450 -8.36 -13.51 14.32
CA SER A 450 -8.06 -14.71 13.53
C SER A 450 -7.46 -14.34 12.17
N ALA A 451 -8.03 -13.37 11.47
CA ALA A 451 -7.50 -12.89 10.19
C ALA A 451 -6.09 -12.29 10.33
N MET A 452 -5.83 -11.47 11.36
CA MET A 452 -4.54 -10.84 11.59
C MET A 452 -3.43 -11.87 11.86
N TYR A 453 -3.62 -12.69 12.90
CA TYR A 453 -2.61 -13.66 13.34
C TYR A 453 -2.45 -14.79 12.32
N GLY A 454 -3.56 -15.31 11.81
CA GLY A 454 -3.55 -16.36 10.80
C GLY A 454 -2.83 -15.95 9.52
N SER A 455 -3.07 -14.73 9.04
CA SER A 455 -2.40 -14.20 7.85
C SER A 455 -0.89 -14.08 8.04
N VAL A 456 -0.45 -13.47 9.13
CA VAL A 456 0.98 -13.25 9.38
C VAL A 456 1.71 -14.57 9.58
N LEU A 457 1.17 -15.49 10.39
CA LEU A 457 1.80 -16.78 10.65
C LEU A 457 1.66 -17.78 9.49
N SER A 458 0.92 -17.44 8.44
CA SER A 458 0.84 -18.21 7.19
C SER A 458 1.75 -17.68 6.07
N GLY A 459 2.53 -16.63 6.33
CA GLY A 459 3.48 -16.08 5.36
C GLY A 459 3.29 -14.61 5.01
N GLY A 460 2.25 -13.96 5.53
CA GLY A 460 2.02 -12.51 5.40
C GLY A 460 2.95 -11.68 6.30
N LEU A 461 4.25 -11.98 6.26
CA LEU A 461 5.24 -11.39 7.18
C LEU A 461 5.52 -9.90 6.92
N GLY A 462 5.11 -9.36 5.77
CA GLY A 462 5.19 -7.92 5.50
C GLY A 462 4.26 -7.10 6.38
N GLY A 463 3.16 -7.70 6.85
CA GLY A 463 2.20 -7.05 7.72
C GLY A 463 0.75 -7.36 7.38
N HIS A 464 -0.15 -6.52 7.90
CA HIS A 464 -1.58 -6.71 7.79
C HIS A 464 -2.29 -5.36 7.63
N ILE A 465 -3.33 -5.32 6.79
CA ILE A 465 -4.20 -4.14 6.65
C ILE A 465 -5.56 -4.49 7.26
N TYR A 466 -5.99 -3.70 8.22
CA TYR A 466 -7.29 -3.77 8.88
C TYR A 466 -8.35 -3.03 8.05
N GLY A 467 -9.60 -3.38 8.22
CA GLY A 467 -10.74 -2.65 7.70
C GLY A 467 -11.94 -2.75 8.61
N ALA A 468 -12.80 -1.76 8.55
CA ALA A 468 -14.06 -1.71 9.28
C ALA A 468 -15.11 -0.91 8.50
N GLY A 469 -16.38 -1.03 8.86
CA GLY A 469 -17.45 -0.23 8.27
C GLY A 469 -18.42 -1.00 7.40
N GLY A 470 -18.73 -2.23 7.77
CA GLY A 470 -19.72 -3.05 7.10
C GLY A 470 -19.18 -3.78 5.88
N TRP A 471 -20.08 -4.42 5.14
CA TRP A 471 -19.69 -5.40 4.15
C TRP A 471 -19.09 -4.82 2.86
N GLN A 472 -19.13 -3.52 2.68
CA GLN A 472 -18.41 -2.86 1.58
C GLN A 472 -16.97 -2.49 1.89
N GLY A 473 -16.55 -2.69 3.13
CA GLY A 473 -15.16 -2.46 3.54
C GLY A 473 -14.73 -1.00 3.56
N GLY A 474 -13.72 -0.73 4.35
CA GLY A 474 -13.19 0.61 4.54
C GLY A 474 -13.97 1.44 5.56
N LEU A 475 -13.37 2.55 5.96
CA LEU A 475 -14.06 3.54 6.77
C LEU A 475 -14.85 4.50 5.86
N TRP A 476 -16.16 4.49 5.99
CA TRP A 476 -17.06 5.35 5.25
C TRP A 476 -17.64 6.42 6.19
N SER A 477 -17.89 7.62 5.66
CA SER A 477 -18.75 8.54 6.36
C SER A 477 -20.16 7.98 6.44
N GLY A 478 -20.89 8.23 7.51
CA GLY A 478 -22.26 7.75 7.72
C GLY A 478 -23.32 8.30 6.76
N GLU A 479 -22.92 9.02 5.73
CA GLU A 479 -23.78 9.54 4.67
C GLU A 479 -24.15 8.51 3.60
N VAL A 480 -23.57 7.32 3.67
CA VAL A 480 -23.90 6.22 2.74
C VAL A 480 -24.97 5.36 3.37
N GLU A 481 -26.19 5.51 2.92
CA GLU A 481 -27.37 4.97 3.59
C GLU A 481 -27.42 3.44 3.73
N ASP A 482 -26.75 2.66 2.90
CA ASP A 482 -26.99 1.22 2.82
C ASP A 482 -25.82 0.31 3.18
N VAL A 483 -24.61 0.83 3.29
CA VAL A 483 -23.44 -0.06 3.34
C VAL A 483 -22.93 -0.29 4.74
N SER A 484 -22.82 0.73 5.50
CA SER A 484 -22.67 0.73 6.93
C SER A 484 -23.41 1.95 7.43
N LYS A 485 -24.46 1.71 8.16
CA LYS A 485 -25.21 2.81 8.83
C LYS A 485 -24.43 3.41 9.99
N THR A 486 -23.23 2.89 10.26
CA THR A 486 -22.40 3.34 11.37
C THR A 486 -21.38 4.36 10.88
N PRO A 487 -21.42 5.59 11.40
CA PRO A 487 -20.50 6.65 11.02
C PRO A 487 -19.03 6.30 11.29
N ILE A 488 -18.13 6.90 10.49
CA ILE A 488 -16.69 6.72 10.67
C ILE A 488 -16.21 7.02 12.10
N TRP A 489 -16.75 8.04 12.75
CA TRP A 489 -16.38 8.43 14.11
C TRP A 489 -16.84 7.47 15.21
N GLU A 490 -17.70 6.50 14.88
CA GLU A 490 -18.06 5.37 15.75
C GLU A 490 -17.20 4.15 15.43
N VAL A 491 -17.14 3.79 14.14
CA VAL A 491 -16.39 2.61 13.65
C VAL A 491 -14.92 2.67 13.99
N ILE A 492 -14.31 3.86 13.95
CA ILE A 492 -12.88 4.05 14.25
C ILE A 492 -12.52 3.68 15.71
N LYS A 493 -13.52 3.66 16.61
CA LYS A 493 -13.36 3.33 18.03
C LYS A 493 -13.53 1.84 18.34
N TRP A 494 -13.87 1.02 17.37
CA TRP A 494 -14.13 -0.40 17.61
C TRP A 494 -12.88 -1.11 18.15
N GLU A 495 -13.10 -2.02 19.09
CA GLU A 495 -12.06 -2.74 19.83
C GLU A 495 -11.10 -3.50 18.91
N SER A 496 -11.62 -4.10 17.83
CA SER A 496 -10.83 -4.85 16.85
C SER A 496 -9.68 -4.02 16.24
N ALA A 497 -9.87 -2.72 16.07
CA ALA A 497 -8.82 -1.82 15.59
C ALA A 497 -7.74 -1.58 16.66
N ASP A 498 -8.14 -1.43 17.92
CA ASP A 498 -7.19 -1.26 19.02
C ASP A 498 -6.30 -2.49 19.22
N GLN A 499 -6.84 -3.67 18.93
CA GLN A 499 -6.13 -4.96 19.03
C GLN A 499 -5.05 -5.18 17.93
N MET A 500 -5.01 -4.34 16.88
CA MET A 500 -3.92 -4.35 15.88
C MET A 500 -2.54 -4.12 16.53
N ARG A 501 -2.45 -3.25 17.53
CA ARG A 501 -1.19 -3.04 18.28
C ARG A 501 -0.72 -4.30 18.99
N HIS A 502 -1.64 -5.17 19.42
CA HIS A 502 -1.30 -6.43 20.10
C HIS A 502 -0.66 -7.43 19.13
N LEU A 503 -1.15 -7.51 17.87
CA LEU A 503 -0.47 -8.28 16.82
C LEU A 503 0.99 -7.82 16.68
N ARG A 504 1.22 -6.52 16.58
CA ARG A 504 2.58 -5.97 16.46
C ARG A 504 3.44 -6.30 17.69
N THR A 505 2.90 -6.13 18.89
CA THR A 505 3.59 -6.47 20.14
C THR A 505 4.01 -7.94 20.18
N PHE A 506 3.14 -8.83 19.74
CA PHE A 506 3.44 -10.27 19.68
C PHE A 506 4.50 -10.59 18.63
N VAL A 507 4.31 -10.16 17.40
CA VAL A 507 5.20 -10.47 16.27
C VAL A 507 6.60 -9.89 16.48
N LEU A 508 6.70 -8.66 16.98
CA LEU A 508 7.97 -7.97 17.22
C LEU A 508 8.56 -8.24 18.61
N SER A 509 8.02 -9.20 19.36
CA SER A 509 8.47 -9.49 20.75
C SER A 509 9.93 -9.94 20.85
N GLU A 510 10.55 -10.41 19.75
CA GLU A 510 11.97 -10.72 19.61
C GLU A 510 12.66 -9.79 18.59
N GLY A 511 12.19 -8.54 18.50
CA GLY A 511 12.71 -7.52 17.60
C GLY A 511 12.61 -7.96 16.13
N ARG A 512 13.68 -7.75 15.37
CA ARG A 512 13.70 -8.08 13.94
C ARG A 512 13.73 -9.58 13.61
N ARG A 513 13.81 -10.47 14.59
CA ARG A 513 13.83 -11.92 14.35
C ARG A 513 12.57 -12.45 13.68
N TYR A 514 11.45 -11.72 13.71
CA TYR A 514 10.25 -12.09 12.95
C TYR A 514 10.50 -12.17 11.44
N GLN A 515 11.48 -11.45 10.93
CA GLN A 515 11.84 -11.45 9.51
C GLN A 515 12.36 -12.83 9.04
N ASP A 516 12.90 -13.63 9.96
CA ASP A 516 13.45 -14.97 9.71
C ASP A 516 12.44 -16.10 9.92
N LEU A 517 11.17 -15.76 10.22
CA LEU A 517 10.13 -16.74 10.43
C LEU A 517 9.77 -17.48 9.12
N VAL A 518 9.56 -18.78 9.25
CA VAL A 518 9.09 -19.67 8.19
C VAL A 518 7.76 -20.28 8.65
N PRO A 519 6.65 -19.99 7.95
CA PRO A 519 5.34 -20.53 8.30
C PRO A 519 5.27 -22.03 8.08
N ASN A 520 4.76 -22.78 9.06
CA ASN A 520 4.50 -24.21 8.95
C ASN A 520 3.50 -24.68 10.01
N ALA A 521 2.20 -24.59 9.71
CA ALA A 521 1.15 -25.10 10.61
C ALA A 521 1.21 -26.63 10.79
N GLY A 522 1.81 -27.36 9.86
CA GLY A 522 2.00 -28.83 9.96
C GLY A 522 2.92 -29.30 11.09
N LEU A 523 3.59 -28.37 11.78
CA LEU A 523 4.35 -28.69 12.99
C LEU A 523 3.46 -28.90 14.23
N LEU A 524 2.17 -28.54 14.14
CA LEU A 524 1.18 -28.69 15.21
C LEU A 524 0.28 -29.89 14.91
N GLU A 525 0.07 -30.78 15.89
CA GLU A 525 -0.82 -31.92 15.77
C GLU A 525 -1.67 -32.08 17.05
N PRO A 526 -3.00 -31.97 16.95
CA PRO A 526 -3.77 -31.52 15.77
C PRO A 526 -3.62 -30.02 15.53
N SER A 527 -3.73 -29.58 14.27
CA SER A 527 -3.72 -28.15 13.90
C SER A 527 -5.12 -27.60 13.64
N ARG A 528 -6.16 -28.44 13.69
CA ARG A 528 -7.54 -28.09 13.36
C ARG A 528 -8.52 -28.93 14.15
N SER A 529 -9.65 -28.35 14.53
CA SER A 529 -10.79 -29.06 15.14
C SER A 529 -11.79 -29.65 14.13
N GLY A 530 -11.57 -29.39 12.81
CA GLY A 530 -12.45 -29.85 11.74
C GLY A 530 -12.17 -29.16 10.40
N GLN A 531 -13.11 -29.25 9.46
CA GLN A 531 -13.05 -28.61 8.13
C GLN A 531 -13.66 -27.19 8.12
N GLU A 532 -13.81 -26.59 9.29
CA GLU A 532 -14.42 -25.28 9.45
C GLU A 532 -13.67 -24.21 8.64
N LYS A 533 -14.41 -23.31 7.99
CA LYS A 533 -13.87 -22.21 7.18
C LYS A 533 -14.13 -20.82 7.78
N SER A 534 -14.60 -20.76 9.00
CA SER A 534 -15.16 -19.55 9.61
C SER A 534 -14.24 -18.82 10.59
N CYS A 535 -12.93 -18.89 10.47
CA CYS A 535 -11.98 -18.28 11.41
C CYS A 535 -12.10 -18.82 12.86
N ILE A 536 -12.42 -20.09 13.00
CA ILE A 536 -12.56 -20.82 14.26
C ILE A 536 -11.90 -22.21 14.13
N GLY A 537 -11.22 -22.66 15.20
CA GLY A 537 -10.75 -24.02 15.33
C GLY A 537 -9.41 -24.35 14.68
N TRP A 538 -8.69 -23.37 14.12
CA TRP A 538 -7.40 -23.59 13.49
C TRP A 538 -6.24 -23.08 14.36
N ALA A 539 -5.07 -23.72 14.19
CA ALA A 539 -3.82 -23.28 14.77
C ALA A 539 -2.81 -22.94 13.68
N TYR A 540 -1.96 -21.99 13.98
CA TYR A 540 -0.91 -21.48 13.09
C TYR A 540 0.44 -21.54 13.79
N CYS A 541 1.48 -21.81 13.03
CA CYS A 541 2.85 -21.84 13.53
C CYS A 541 3.79 -21.25 12.49
N ALA A 542 4.66 -20.37 12.95
CA ALA A 542 5.85 -19.95 12.22
C ALA A 542 7.07 -20.04 13.14
N ARG A 543 8.20 -20.46 12.60
CA ARG A 543 9.44 -20.61 13.36
C ARG A 543 10.66 -20.12 12.61
N THR A 544 11.73 -19.77 13.31
CA THR A 544 13.03 -19.52 12.68
C THR A 544 13.72 -20.82 12.27
N ASN A 545 14.56 -20.76 11.23
CA ASN A 545 15.27 -21.96 10.72
C ASN A 545 16.19 -22.57 11.77
N ASP A 546 16.78 -21.77 12.67
CA ASP A 546 17.59 -22.22 13.80
C ASP A 546 16.76 -22.90 14.90
N ARG A 547 15.43 -22.94 14.78
CA ARG A 547 14.48 -23.53 15.72
C ARG A 547 14.52 -22.92 17.12
N ARG A 548 15.03 -21.68 17.25
CA ARG A 548 15.18 -21.00 18.55
C ARG A 548 14.00 -20.11 18.92
N LEU A 549 13.14 -19.78 17.94
CA LEU A 549 11.93 -19.00 18.10
C LEU A 549 10.77 -19.65 17.37
N PHE A 550 9.65 -19.81 18.07
CA PHE A 550 8.36 -20.21 17.50
C PHE A 550 7.31 -19.19 17.93
N LEU A 551 6.49 -18.76 16.98
CA LEU A 551 5.28 -17.98 17.20
C LEU A 551 4.09 -18.80 16.72
N LEU A 552 3.12 -19.00 17.61
CA LEU A 552 1.92 -19.78 17.36
C LEU A 552 0.69 -18.96 17.67
N TYR A 553 -0.41 -19.26 16.99
CA TYR A 553 -1.72 -18.71 17.30
C TYR A 553 -2.77 -19.82 17.20
N PHE A 554 -3.69 -19.80 18.15
CA PHE A 554 -4.79 -20.75 18.27
C PHE A 554 -6.09 -19.97 18.27
N GLU A 555 -6.93 -20.24 17.29
CA GLU A 555 -8.27 -19.68 17.23
C GLU A 555 -9.16 -20.27 18.34
N LYS A 556 -10.30 -19.63 18.55
CA LYS A 556 -11.34 -20.18 19.42
C LYS A 556 -11.65 -21.63 19.01
N ASP A 557 -11.91 -22.47 19.99
CA ASP A 557 -12.26 -23.90 19.82
C ASP A 557 -11.18 -24.77 19.15
N CYS A 558 -9.94 -24.30 19.14
CA CYS A 558 -8.82 -25.09 18.64
C CYS A 558 -8.36 -26.10 19.71
N PRO A 559 -8.09 -27.36 19.35
CA PRO A 559 -7.61 -28.35 20.32
C PRO A 559 -6.17 -28.06 20.75
N ARG A 560 -5.81 -28.50 21.95
CA ARG A 560 -4.43 -28.50 22.41
C ARG A 560 -3.58 -29.38 21.50
N ALA A 561 -2.40 -28.89 21.12
CA ALA A 561 -1.53 -29.55 20.16
C ALA A 561 -0.20 -30.03 20.77
N THR A 562 0.43 -30.97 20.10
CA THR A 562 1.85 -31.26 20.21
C THR A 562 2.60 -30.51 19.13
N LEU A 563 3.66 -29.78 19.51
CA LEU A 563 4.55 -29.09 18.59
C LEU A 563 5.72 -30.02 18.24
N SER A 564 6.00 -30.17 16.95
CA SER A 564 7.17 -30.87 16.43
C SER A 564 8.18 -29.90 15.82
N GLY A 565 9.38 -30.43 15.44
CA GLY A 565 10.40 -29.65 14.74
C GLY A 565 11.17 -28.66 15.61
N THR A 566 11.19 -28.88 16.94
CA THR A 566 12.05 -28.19 17.90
C THR A 566 13.45 -28.79 17.92
N LEU A 567 14.38 -28.26 18.71
CA LEU A 567 15.66 -28.87 18.96
C LEU A 567 15.46 -30.12 19.83
N CYS A 568 16.08 -31.27 19.44
CA CYS A 568 15.99 -32.50 20.21
C CYS A 568 16.54 -32.27 21.63
N ASN A 569 15.80 -32.69 22.65
CA ASN A 569 16.10 -32.46 24.08
C ASN A 569 16.24 -30.95 24.46
N GLY A 570 15.87 -30.05 23.58
CA GLY A 570 15.94 -28.60 23.82
C GLY A 570 14.93 -28.15 24.89
N LYS A 571 15.29 -27.14 25.67
CA LYS A 571 14.42 -26.51 26.65
C LYS A 571 13.91 -25.18 26.12
N TYR A 572 12.62 -24.94 26.21
CA TYR A 572 11.96 -23.74 25.71
C TYR A 572 11.20 -23.05 26.82
N LEU A 573 11.42 -21.74 26.95
CA LEU A 573 10.55 -20.87 27.73
C LEU A 573 9.27 -20.62 26.91
N ALA A 574 8.14 -20.99 27.46
CA ALA A 574 6.83 -20.78 26.85
C ALA A 574 6.11 -19.62 27.53
N ARG A 575 5.56 -18.70 26.72
CA ARG A 575 4.78 -17.57 27.19
C ARG A 575 3.52 -17.43 26.36
N TRP A 576 2.38 -17.51 27.01
CA TRP A 576 1.09 -17.16 26.41
C TRP A 576 0.99 -15.66 26.21
N PHE A 577 0.32 -15.25 25.14
CA PHE A 577 -0.02 -13.88 24.84
C PHE A 577 -1.52 -13.77 24.63
N ASN A 578 -2.16 -12.87 25.36
CA ASN A 578 -3.58 -12.57 25.22
C ASN A 578 -3.79 -11.56 24.06
N PRO A 579 -4.30 -11.97 22.90
CA PRO A 579 -4.43 -11.07 21.75
C PRO A 579 -5.53 -10.01 21.93
N ARG A 580 -6.39 -10.16 22.95
CA ARG A 580 -7.47 -9.22 23.30
C ARG A 580 -6.95 -8.04 24.16
N ALA A 581 -6.06 -8.34 25.12
CA ALA A 581 -5.56 -7.36 26.09
C ALA A 581 -4.09 -6.96 25.88
N GLY A 582 -3.32 -7.77 25.13
CA GLY A 582 -1.89 -7.54 24.91
C GLY A 582 -0.98 -7.98 26.07
N ASP A 583 -1.48 -8.81 26.99
CA ASP A 583 -0.76 -9.26 28.17
C ASP A 583 -0.03 -10.57 27.93
N TRP A 584 1.13 -10.74 28.60
CA TRP A 584 1.92 -11.96 28.61
C TRP A 584 1.69 -12.76 29.88
N ILE A 585 1.52 -14.09 29.74
CA ILE A 585 1.37 -15.03 30.85
C ILE A 585 2.47 -16.08 30.74
N ASP A 586 3.31 -16.23 31.77
CA ASP A 586 4.36 -17.24 31.78
C ASP A 586 3.75 -18.63 31.95
N ALA A 587 4.05 -19.52 31.01
CA ALA A 587 3.61 -20.93 31.04
C ALA A 587 4.70 -21.86 31.60
N GLY A 588 5.92 -21.38 31.77
CA GLY A 588 7.03 -22.16 32.28
C GLY A 588 7.98 -22.68 31.21
N VAL A 589 8.82 -23.63 31.59
CA VAL A 589 9.83 -24.24 30.72
C VAL A 589 9.40 -25.65 30.31
N PHE A 590 9.42 -25.92 29.02
CA PHE A 590 9.05 -27.19 28.41
C PHE A 590 10.28 -27.82 27.73
N ALA A 591 10.49 -29.09 27.98
CA ALA A 591 11.55 -29.84 27.32
C ALA A 591 11.00 -30.61 26.13
N ALA A 592 11.72 -30.53 25.02
CA ALA A 592 11.45 -31.39 23.88
C ALA A 592 11.98 -32.81 24.17
N ASP A 593 11.32 -33.80 23.59
CA ASP A 593 11.82 -35.18 23.61
C ASP A 593 13.00 -35.37 22.62
N GLY A 594 13.51 -36.61 22.54
CA GLY A 594 14.59 -36.99 21.63
C GLY A 594 14.22 -36.86 20.14
N ALA A 595 12.95 -36.76 19.81
CA ALA A 595 12.44 -36.53 18.45
C ALA A 595 12.13 -35.04 18.16
N GLY A 596 12.38 -34.13 19.11
CA GLY A 596 12.10 -32.73 19.00
C GLY A 596 10.59 -32.40 19.07
N LYS A 597 9.82 -33.12 19.90
CA LYS A 597 8.40 -32.87 20.15
C LYS A 597 8.19 -32.30 21.55
N ILE A 598 7.25 -31.35 21.65
CA ILE A 598 6.82 -30.72 22.91
C ILE A 598 5.30 -30.84 23.01
N ALA A 599 4.78 -31.47 24.08
CA ALA A 599 3.38 -31.28 24.47
C ALA A 599 3.19 -29.84 24.95
N LEU A 600 2.43 -29.05 24.22
CA LEU A 600 2.25 -27.63 24.53
C LEU A 600 1.57 -27.43 25.88
N PRO A 601 1.78 -26.28 26.56
CA PRO A 601 1.13 -25.95 27.83
C PRO A 601 -0.41 -25.96 27.68
N ASN A 602 -1.09 -26.16 28.79
CA ASN A 602 -2.53 -25.91 28.84
C ASN A 602 -2.80 -24.46 28.55
N PHE A 603 -3.95 -24.18 27.96
CA PHE A 603 -4.35 -22.80 27.72
C PHE A 603 -4.73 -22.12 29.03
N PRO A 604 -4.60 -20.79 29.14
CA PRO A 604 -4.85 -20.09 30.37
C PRO A 604 -6.27 -20.23 30.93
N ASP A 605 -7.25 -20.47 30.08
CA ASP A 605 -8.67 -20.61 30.46
C ASP A 605 -9.09 -22.07 30.78
N SER A 606 -8.14 -22.97 30.96
CA SER A 606 -8.25 -24.26 31.65
C SER A 606 -9.20 -25.33 31.08
N SER A 607 -9.89 -25.12 29.98
CA SER A 607 -10.65 -26.16 29.30
C SER A 607 -9.86 -26.83 28.17
N GLY A 608 -10.12 -28.05 27.84
CA GLY A 608 -9.39 -28.77 26.77
C GLY A 608 -9.69 -28.27 25.35
N MET A 609 -10.79 -27.54 25.19
CA MET A 609 -11.16 -26.73 24.03
C MET A 609 -11.41 -25.31 24.47
N TYR A 610 -11.03 -24.32 23.66
CA TYR A 610 -10.98 -22.92 24.09
C TYR A 610 -12.22 -22.15 23.71
N GLU A 611 -12.76 -21.41 24.64
CA GLU A 611 -13.79 -20.40 24.36
C GLU A 611 -13.20 -19.13 23.78
N THR A 612 -11.87 -18.93 23.89
CA THR A 612 -11.15 -17.74 23.45
C THR A 612 -9.92 -18.11 22.63
N ASP A 613 -9.43 -17.16 21.83
CA ASP A 613 -8.21 -17.28 21.04
C ASP A 613 -6.96 -16.93 21.86
N TRP A 614 -5.83 -17.58 21.58
CA TRP A 614 -4.56 -17.39 22.28
C TRP A 614 -3.37 -17.41 21.32
N ALA A 615 -2.36 -16.60 21.59
CA ALA A 615 -1.06 -16.71 20.95
C ALA A 615 -0.01 -17.27 21.92
N LEU A 616 1.00 -17.97 21.41
CA LEU A 616 2.05 -18.59 22.20
C LEU A 616 3.41 -18.33 21.58
N LYS A 617 4.36 -17.90 22.39
CA LYS A 617 5.76 -17.78 22.02
C LYS A 617 6.59 -18.82 22.75
N LEU A 618 7.48 -19.51 21.99
CA LEU A 618 8.51 -20.35 22.57
C LEU A 618 9.89 -19.84 22.14
N THR A 619 10.76 -19.63 23.11
CA THR A 619 12.16 -19.27 22.90
C THR A 619 13.07 -20.26 23.60
N VAL A 620 14.19 -20.62 22.94
CA VAL A 620 15.18 -21.51 23.58
C VAL A 620 15.69 -20.84 24.86
N LYS A 621 15.69 -21.60 25.95
CA LYS A 621 16.30 -21.18 27.22
C LYS A 621 17.80 -21.38 27.10
N ASP A 622 18.57 -20.30 26.89
CA ASP A 622 20.02 -20.33 26.89
C ASP A 622 20.55 -20.68 28.29
N GLY A 623 21.49 -21.60 28.39
CA GLY A 623 22.15 -21.94 29.64
C GLY A 623 22.32 -23.45 29.87
N GLN A 624 22.79 -24.17 28.88
CA GLN A 624 23.56 -25.40 29.04
C GLN A 624 24.53 -25.60 27.89
#